data_d40c323c7c40e5a3327bb41de6980df6
#
_entry.id   d40c323c7c40e5a3327bb41de6980df6
#
_cell.length_a   1.000
_cell.length_b   1.000
_cell.length_c   1.000
_cell.angle_alpha   90.00
_cell.angle_beta   90.00
_cell.angle_gamma   90.00
#
_symmetry.space_group_name_H-M   'P 1'
#
loop_
_entity.id
_entity.type
_entity.pdbx_description
1 polymer ?
#
loop_
_entity_poly.entity_id
_entity_poly.type
_entity_poly.pdbx_seq_one_letter_code
_entity_poly.pdbx_strand_id
1 'polypeptide(L)'
;MDNKIAIKVDQVSKMYKLYDRPMDRLKESLGLTRKKKYREHWALNKVSFEVKKGETIGIIGTNGSGKSTILKIITGVLNPTEGEVTIDGRISALLELGAGFNMEYTGIENVYLNGMMIGFTKEEIDERLDDILKFADIGDFVNQPCKTYSSGMFVRLAFAVAINIDPEILIVDEALSVGDVFFQSKCYKKFEEFKEQGKTIIFVSHDLSSISKYCDRVVLLNKGDKMAEGAPKEMIGLYKRVLLNQTTSGQDGKILQGADGTKKEALWKS
;
A
#
# COMPACT_ATOMS: atom_id res chain seq x y z
N MET A 1 22.95 -15.99 -8.65
CA MET A 1 21.52 -15.82 -8.38
C MET A 1 20.91 -15.14 -9.61
N ASP A 2 19.96 -15.79 -10.26
CA ASP A 2 19.31 -15.25 -11.45
C ASP A 2 18.61 -13.93 -11.10
N ASN A 3 19.00 -12.86 -11.77
CA ASN A 3 18.51 -11.50 -11.53
C ASN A 3 17.11 -11.31 -12.15
N LYS A 4 16.17 -12.25 -11.84
CA LYS A 4 14.80 -12.23 -12.38
C LYS A 4 13.98 -11.14 -11.71
N ILE A 5 13.33 -10.32 -12.51
CA ILE A 5 12.43 -9.26 -12.04
C ILE A 5 11.07 -9.89 -11.75
N ALA A 6 10.55 -9.66 -10.53
CA ALA A 6 9.19 -10.05 -10.13
C ALA A 6 8.18 -8.97 -10.49
N ILE A 7 8.55 -7.69 -10.32
CA ILE A 7 7.69 -6.56 -10.64
C ILE A 7 8.53 -5.49 -11.34
N LYS A 8 8.06 -5.02 -12.49
CA LYS A 8 8.62 -3.86 -13.19
C LYS A 8 7.55 -2.77 -13.28
N VAL A 9 7.84 -1.62 -12.69
CA VAL A 9 7.07 -0.38 -12.83
C VAL A 9 7.81 0.51 -13.80
N ASP A 10 7.18 0.84 -14.93
CA ASP A 10 7.84 1.59 -16.02
C ASP A 10 7.06 2.86 -16.38
N GLN A 11 7.65 4.03 -16.06
CA GLN A 11 7.14 5.37 -16.33
C GLN A 11 5.66 5.58 -15.91
N VAL A 12 5.26 4.97 -14.79
CA VAL A 12 3.87 5.00 -14.32
C VAL A 12 3.49 6.39 -13.83
N SER A 13 2.44 6.93 -14.46
CA SER A 13 1.79 8.17 -14.04
C SER A 13 0.32 7.92 -13.74
N LYS A 14 -0.21 8.64 -12.75
CA LYS A 14 -1.65 8.63 -12.44
C LYS A 14 -2.18 10.01 -12.20
N MET A 15 -3.10 10.43 -13.05
CA MET A 15 -3.78 11.72 -12.97
C MET A 15 -5.23 11.52 -12.55
N TYR A 16 -5.69 12.37 -11.64
CA TYR A 16 -7.08 12.49 -11.25
C TYR A 16 -7.63 13.86 -11.67
N LYS A 17 -8.85 13.85 -12.23
CA LYS A 17 -9.59 15.07 -12.54
C LYS A 17 -10.34 15.52 -11.29
N LEU A 18 -9.96 16.66 -10.74
CA LEU A 18 -10.63 17.26 -9.57
C LEU A 18 -11.61 18.32 -10.07
N TYR A 19 -12.90 18.06 -9.87
CA TYR A 19 -13.98 18.97 -10.23
C TYR A 19 -14.41 19.78 -9.01
N ASP A 20 -14.52 21.10 -9.15
CA ASP A 20 -14.99 21.99 -8.08
C ASP A 20 -16.51 21.78 -7.81
N ARG A 21 -17.26 21.32 -8.81
CA ARG A 21 -18.72 21.06 -8.71
C ARG A 21 -19.08 19.71 -9.35
N PRO A 22 -19.93 18.87 -8.72
CA PRO A 22 -20.37 17.60 -9.30
C PRO A 22 -21.03 17.75 -10.68
N MET A 23 -21.76 18.86 -10.92
CA MET A 23 -22.39 19.18 -12.19
C MET A 23 -21.39 19.39 -13.33
N ASP A 24 -20.17 19.81 -13.06
CA ASP A 24 -19.15 20.00 -14.09
C ASP A 24 -18.65 18.66 -14.61
N ARG A 25 -18.55 17.65 -13.76
CA ARG A 25 -18.27 16.26 -14.14
C ARG A 25 -19.36 15.70 -15.05
N LEU A 26 -20.65 15.92 -14.71
CA LEU A 26 -21.77 15.44 -15.51
C LEU A 26 -21.81 16.12 -16.89
N LYS A 27 -21.58 17.44 -16.95
CA LYS A 27 -21.55 18.19 -18.21
C LYS A 27 -20.40 17.75 -19.12
N GLU A 28 -19.25 17.41 -18.56
CA GLU A 28 -18.12 16.88 -19.32
C GLU A 28 -18.41 15.47 -19.85
N SER A 29 -18.97 14.58 -19.03
CA SER A 29 -19.30 13.21 -19.45
C SER A 29 -20.38 13.19 -20.55
N LEU A 30 -21.27 14.18 -20.59
CA LEU A 30 -22.30 14.35 -21.62
C LEU A 30 -21.84 15.16 -22.83
N GLY A 31 -20.57 15.57 -22.87
CA GLY A 31 -20.03 16.38 -23.97
C GLY A 31 -20.61 17.80 -24.10
N LEU A 32 -21.33 18.28 -23.06
CA LEU A 32 -22.02 19.56 -23.07
C LEU A 32 -21.10 20.76 -22.85
N THR A 33 -19.82 20.56 -22.59
CA THR A 33 -18.84 21.63 -22.41
C THR A 33 -17.56 21.38 -23.20
N ARG A 34 -17.10 22.40 -23.93
CA ARG A 34 -15.79 22.36 -24.63
C ARG A 34 -14.64 22.87 -23.77
N LYS A 35 -14.90 23.47 -22.61
CA LYS A 35 -13.86 23.98 -21.70
C LYS A 35 -13.57 22.97 -20.61
N LYS A 36 -12.29 22.65 -20.37
CA LYS A 36 -11.85 21.88 -19.21
C LYS A 36 -12.27 22.59 -17.92
N LYS A 37 -13.11 21.94 -17.11
CA LYS A 37 -13.62 22.47 -15.83
C LYS A 37 -13.11 21.65 -14.65
N TYR A 38 -11.94 21.10 -14.77
CA TYR A 38 -11.27 20.33 -13.74
C TYR A 38 -9.82 20.78 -13.57
N ARG A 39 -9.30 20.55 -12.38
CA ARG A 39 -7.85 20.64 -12.11
C ARG A 39 -7.25 19.26 -12.21
N GLU A 40 -6.10 19.17 -12.84
CA GLU A 40 -5.33 17.93 -12.91
C GLU A 40 -4.54 17.76 -11.61
N HIS A 41 -4.71 16.61 -10.97
CA HIS A 41 -3.92 16.22 -9.81
C HIS A 41 -3.14 14.96 -10.16
N TRP A 42 -1.84 15.10 -10.28
CA TRP A 42 -0.93 14.00 -10.56
C TRP A 42 -0.52 13.33 -9.26
N ALA A 43 -1.17 12.21 -8.95
CA ALA A 43 -0.85 11.39 -7.78
C ALA A 43 0.44 10.59 -7.95
N LEU A 44 0.82 10.29 -9.21
CA LEU A 44 2.09 9.72 -9.61
C LEU A 44 2.53 10.37 -10.92
N ASN A 45 3.84 10.59 -11.05
CA ASN A 45 4.44 11.22 -12.20
C ASN A 45 5.70 10.45 -12.62
N LYS A 46 5.60 9.66 -13.70
CA LYS A 46 6.67 8.89 -14.33
C LYS A 46 7.52 8.06 -13.34
N VAL A 47 6.87 7.40 -12.40
CA VAL A 47 7.54 6.56 -11.41
C VAL A 47 8.03 5.29 -12.08
N SER A 48 9.32 4.96 -11.91
CA SER A 48 9.92 3.73 -12.42
C SER A 48 10.80 3.08 -11.36
N PHE A 49 10.61 1.79 -11.12
CA PHE A 49 11.48 0.94 -10.30
C PHE A 49 11.22 -0.53 -10.62
N GLU A 50 12.13 -1.39 -10.20
CA GLU A 50 12.02 -2.84 -10.37
C GLU A 50 12.13 -3.52 -9.01
N VAL A 51 11.47 -4.67 -8.85
CA VAL A 51 11.57 -5.55 -7.68
C VAL A 51 12.09 -6.90 -8.15
N LYS A 52 13.19 -7.36 -7.59
CA LYS A 52 13.77 -8.66 -7.92
C LYS A 52 13.04 -9.78 -7.20
N LYS A 53 13.02 -10.99 -7.78
CA LYS A 53 12.49 -12.17 -7.09
C LYS A 53 13.28 -12.42 -5.80
N GLY A 54 12.56 -12.64 -4.69
CA GLY A 54 13.13 -12.83 -3.36
C GLY A 54 13.58 -11.55 -2.65
N GLU A 55 13.37 -10.36 -3.25
CA GLU A 55 13.71 -9.08 -2.62
C GLU A 55 12.56 -8.60 -1.73
N THR A 56 12.91 -8.06 -0.56
CA THR A 56 11.99 -7.26 0.27
C THR A 56 12.26 -5.78 0.04
N ILE A 57 11.37 -5.11 -0.71
CA ILE A 57 11.48 -3.68 -0.99
C ILE A 57 10.52 -2.87 -0.10
N GLY A 58 11.04 -1.80 0.52
CA GLY A 58 10.23 -0.83 1.25
C GLY A 58 9.76 0.31 0.36
N ILE A 59 8.53 0.79 0.55
CA ILE A 59 8.07 2.05 -0.07
C ILE A 59 7.73 3.02 1.06
N ILE A 60 8.46 4.12 1.15
CA ILE A 60 8.23 5.17 2.14
C ILE A 60 7.92 6.49 1.47
N GLY A 61 7.33 7.41 2.22
CA GLY A 61 6.98 8.75 1.73
C GLY A 61 5.91 9.40 2.59
N THR A 62 5.74 10.69 2.45
CA THR A 62 4.76 11.48 3.20
C THR A 62 3.32 11.09 2.83
N ASN A 63 2.33 11.56 3.62
CA ASN A 63 0.93 11.40 3.24
C ASN A 63 0.68 12.13 1.91
N GLY A 64 -0.05 11.46 1.00
CA GLY A 64 -0.28 11.98 -0.35
C GLY A 64 0.92 11.85 -1.30
N SER A 65 1.99 11.13 -0.95
CA SER A 65 3.14 10.93 -1.84
C SER A 65 2.89 9.92 -2.97
N GLY A 66 1.75 9.23 -2.98
CA GLY A 66 1.40 8.28 -4.03
C GLY A 66 1.58 6.80 -3.65
N LYS A 67 1.98 6.44 -2.40
CA LYS A 67 2.19 5.05 -1.95
C LYS A 67 0.99 4.14 -2.25
N SER A 68 -0.19 4.47 -1.73
CA SER A 68 -1.39 3.66 -1.95
C SER A 68 -1.83 3.65 -3.41
N THR A 69 -1.53 4.70 -4.18
CA THR A 69 -1.84 4.76 -5.62
C THR A 69 -0.96 3.79 -6.41
N ILE A 70 0.35 3.76 -6.16
CA ILE A 70 1.25 2.84 -6.85
C ILE A 70 0.95 1.38 -6.47
N LEU A 71 0.62 1.11 -5.21
CA LEU A 71 0.23 -0.23 -4.78
C LEU A 71 -1.06 -0.71 -5.46
N LYS A 72 -2.09 0.15 -5.56
CA LYS A 72 -3.34 -0.18 -6.28
C LYS A 72 -3.10 -0.41 -7.77
N ILE A 73 -2.10 0.23 -8.36
CA ILE A 73 -1.72 -0.02 -9.75
C ILE A 73 -0.99 -1.36 -9.86
N ILE A 74 -0.05 -1.67 -8.97
CA ILE A 74 0.65 -2.95 -8.95
C ILE A 74 -0.32 -4.12 -8.74
N THR A 75 -1.32 -3.97 -7.87
CA THR A 75 -2.34 -5.01 -7.63
C THR A 75 -3.41 -5.12 -8.72
N GLY A 76 -3.37 -4.26 -9.74
CA GLY A 76 -4.36 -4.26 -10.82
C GLY A 76 -5.72 -3.65 -10.46
N VAL A 77 -5.89 -3.16 -9.22
CA VAL A 77 -7.13 -2.48 -8.77
C VAL A 77 -7.33 -1.14 -9.49
N LEU A 78 -6.24 -0.51 -9.90
CA LEU A 78 -6.24 0.80 -10.54
C LEU A 78 -5.39 0.81 -11.80
N ASN A 79 -5.94 1.24 -12.93
CA ASN A 79 -5.16 1.43 -14.14
C ASN A 79 -4.32 2.72 -14.08
N PRO A 80 -3.07 2.71 -14.54
CA PRO A 80 -2.28 3.92 -14.71
C PRO A 80 -2.89 4.82 -15.78
N THR A 81 -2.54 6.11 -15.78
CA THR A 81 -2.87 7.05 -16.86
C THR A 81 -1.84 6.94 -17.99
N GLU A 82 -0.57 6.73 -17.64
CA GLU A 82 0.55 6.51 -18.54
C GLU A 82 1.50 5.49 -17.93
N GLY A 83 2.29 4.82 -18.76
CA GLY A 83 3.22 3.79 -18.33
C GLY A 83 2.56 2.45 -18.09
N GLU A 84 3.34 1.48 -17.66
CA GLU A 84 2.86 0.10 -17.44
C GLU A 84 3.52 -0.57 -16.23
N VAL A 85 2.86 -1.61 -15.73
CA VAL A 85 3.39 -2.51 -14.70
C VAL A 85 3.37 -3.93 -15.23
N THR A 86 4.52 -4.58 -15.18
CA THR A 86 4.66 -6.01 -15.52
C THR A 86 4.94 -6.80 -14.25
N ILE A 87 4.28 -7.95 -14.10
CA ILE A 87 4.34 -8.79 -12.91
C ILE A 87 4.60 -10.23 -13.34
N ASP A 88 5.55 -10.88 -12.67
CA ASP A 88 5.88 -12.29 -12.84
C ASP A 88 5.67 -13.03 -11.51
N GLY A 89 4.45 -13.51 -11.29
CA GLY A 89 4.01 -14.25 -10.13
C GLY A 89 2.62 -13.85 -9.61
N ARG A 90 2.05 -14.68 -8.73
CA ARG A 90 0.76 -14.42 -8.08
C ARG A 90 0.95 -13.46 -6.90
N ILE A 91 0.17 -12.38 -6.87
CA ILE A 91 0.20 -11.37 -5.82
C ILE A 91 -0.90 -11.64 -4.80
N SER A 92 -0.52 -11.66 -3.52
CA SER A 92 -1.45 -11.42 -2.42
C SER A 92 -1.17 -10.07 -1.77
N ALA A 93 -2.22 -9.27 -1.59
CA ALA A 93 -2.09 -7.92 -1.04
C ALA A 93 -2.92 -7.74 0.23
N LEU A 94 -2.28 -7.30 1.29
CA LEU A 94 -2.92 -6.95 2.56
C LEU A 94 -3.48 -5.51 2.58
N LEU A 95 -3.52 -4.84 1.43
CA LEU A 95 -3.95 -3.43 1.27
C LEU A 95 -5.40 -3.19 1.68
N GLU A 96 -6.25 -4.13 1.36
CA GLU A 96 -7.69 -4.07 1.60
C GLU A 96 -8.11 -5.44 2.17
N LEU A 97 -7.75 -5.71 3.44
CA LEU A 97 -8.09 -6.97 4.11
C LEU A 97 -9.58 -7.26 3.99
N GLY A 98 -9.89 -8.43 3.39
CA GLY A 98 -11.27 -8.84 3.13
C GLY A 98 -11.89 -8.21 1.88
N ALA A 99 -11.12 -7.50 1.05
CA ALA A 99 -11.59 -7.10 -0.27
C ALA A 99 -11.97 -8.36 -1.06
N GLY A 100 -13.17 -8.36 -1.62
CA GLY A 100 -13.73 -9.54 -2.31
C GLY A 100 -14.43 -10.54 -1.39
N PHE A 101 -14.44 -10.38 -0.08
CA PHE A 101 -15.26 -11.20 0.80
C PHE A 101 -16.75 -10.88 0.60
N ASN A 102 -17.56 -11.92 0.51
CA ASN A 102 -19.01 -11.81 0.52
C ASN A 102 -19.51 -12.02 1.96
N MET A 103 -20.17 -11.01 2.51
CA MET A 103 -20.65 -11.03 3.89
C MET A 103 -21.75 -12.09 4.14
N GLU A 104 -22.45 -12.52 3.08
CA GLU A 104 -23.48 -13.57 3.16
C GLU A 104 -22.88 -14.98 3.13
N TYR A 105 -21.62 -15.12 2.71
CA TYR A 105 -20.92 -16.40 2.67
C TYR A 105 -20.27 -16.72 4.00
N THR A 106 -20.12 -18.01 4.28
CA THR A 106 -19.34 -18.50 5.42
C THR A 106 -17.86 -18.14 5.31
N GLY A 107 -17.12 -18.27 6.40
CA GLY A 107 -15.68 -18.08 6.37
C GLY A 107 -14.98 -18.99 5.39
N ILE A 108 -15.36 -20.28 5.35
CA ILE A 108 -14.79 -21.27 4.41
C ILE A 108 -15.08 -20.88 2.96
N GLU A 109 -16.32 -20.52 2.63
CA GLU A 109 -16.67 -20.08 1.28
C GLU A 109 -15.88 -18.84 0.86
N ASN A 110 -15.63 -17.91 1.78
CA ASN A 110 -14.80 -16.74 1.51
C ASN A 110 -13.31 -17.09 1.34
N VAL A 111 -12.78 -18.11 2.03
CA VAL A 111 -11.43 -18.63 1.78
C VAL A 111 -11.29 -19.07 0.33
N TYR A 112 -12.22 -19.89 -0.16
CA TYR A 112 -12.22 -20.34 -1.57
C TYR A 112 -12.40 -19.19 -2.54
N LEU A 113 -13.38 -18.32 -2.30
CA LEU A 113 -13.67 -17.18 -3.17
C LEU A 113 -12.42 -16.29 -3.34
N ASN A 114 -11.78 -15.92 -2.23
CA ASN A 114 -10.61 -15.06 -2.26
C ASN A 114 -9.40 -15.76 -2.86
N GLY A 115 -9.16 -17.03 -2.53
CA GLY A 115 -8.10 -17.83 -3.11
C GLY A 115 -8.20 -17.93 -4.63
N MET A 116 -9.38 -18.21 -5.15
CA MET A 116 -9.63 -18.26 -6.60
C MET A 116 -9.48 -16.91 -7.27
N MET A 117 -9.84 -15.79 -6.61
CA MET A 117 -9.62 -14.44 -7.13
C MET A 117 -8.12 -14.09 -7.26
N ILE A 118 -7.28 -14.64 -6.39
CA ILE A 118 -5.81 -14.51 -6.47
C ILE A 118 -5.22 -15.40 -7.56
N GLY A 119 -5.98 -16.37 -8.08
CA GLY A 119 -5.58 -17.29 -9.16
C GLY A 119 -5.12 -18.66 -8.67
N PHE A 120 -5.50 -19.07 -7.46
CA PHE A 120 -5.28 -20.44 -6.98
C PHE A 120 -6.42 -21.37 -7.40
N THR A 121 -6.10 -22.64 -7.68
CA THR A 121 -7.11 -23.66 -7.92
C THR A 121 -7.75 -24.11 -6.62
N LYS A 122 -8.87 -24.83 -6.73
CA LYS A 122 -9.55 -25.38 -5.54
C LYS A 122 -8.63 -26.35 -4.80
N GLU A 123 -7.93 -27.19 -5.51
CA GLU A 123 -7.01 -28.20 -4.97
C GLU A 123 -5.84 -27.52 -4.21
N GLU A 124 -5.27 -26.44 -4.77
CA GLU A 124 -4.23 -25.66 -4.10
C GLU A 124 -4.75 -25.01 -2.81
N ILE A 125 -6.01 -24.60 -2.77
CA ILE A 125 -6.65 -24.04 -1.57
C ILE A 125 -6.93 -25.15 -0.55
N ASP A 126 -7.41 -26.32 -0.97
CA ASP A 126 -7.69 -27.48 -0.11
C ASP A 126 -6.42 -27.89 0.67
N GLU A 127 -5.25 -27.90 0.03
CA GLU A 127 -3.97 -28.21 0.65
C GLU A 127 -3.57 -27.20 1.78
N ARG A 128 -4.09 -25.99 1.74
CA ARG A 128 -3.74 -24.90 2.67
C ARG A 128 -4.85 -24.54 3.66
N LEU A 129 -6.04 -25.13 3.46
CA LEU A 129 -7.22 -24.74 4.22
C LEU A 129 -7.01 -24.88 5.73
N ASP A 130 -6.46 -26.00 6.17
CA ASP A 130 -6.23 -26.27 7.60
C ASP A 130 -5.25 -25.24 8.20
N ASP A 131 -4.21 -24.84 7.48
CA ASP A 131 -3.24 -23.82 7.94
C ASP A 131 -3.90 -22.45 7.99
N ILE A 132 -4.74 -22.10 7.02
CA ILE A 132 -5.52 -20.86 7.00
C ILE A 132 -6.43 -20.80 8.22
N LEU A 133 -7.21 -21.86 8.46
CA LEU A 133 -8.16 -21.91 9.57
C LEU A 133 -7.47 -21.87 10.94
N LYS A 134 -6.38 -22.64 11.09
CA LYS A 134 -5.54 -22.62 12.30
C LYS A 134 -4.89 -21.28 12.57
N PHE A 135 -4.48 -20.58 11.51
CA PHE A 135 -3.90 -19.24 11.64
C PHE A 135 -4.96 -18.22 12.05
N ALA A 136 -6.15 -18.25 11.43
CA ALA A 136 -7.26 -17.35 11.73
C ALA A 136 -7.75 -17.50 13.17
N ASP A 137 -7.78 -18.74 13.70
CA ASP A 137 -8.10 -19.05 15.09
C ASP A 137 -9.44 -18.40 15.52
N ILE A 138 -10.49 -18.65 14.73
CA ILE A 138 -11.86 -18.17 14.97
C ILE A 138 -12.85 -19.29 15.32
N GLY A 139 -12.36 -20.53 15.46
CA GLY A 139 -13.14 -21.70 15.86
C GLY A 139 -14.30 -21.98 14.89
N ASP A 140 -15.42 -22.48 15.45
CA ASP A 140 -16.60 -22.89 14.67
C ASP A 140 -17.28 -21.74 13.89
N PHE A 141 -16.95 -20.50 14.20
CA PHE A 141 -17.47 -19.35 13.45
C PHE A 141 -17.13 -19.41 11.97
N VAL A 142 -16.06 -20.14 11.60
CA VAL A 142 -15.67 -20.31 10.19
C VAL A 142 -16.82 -20.88 9.34
N ASN A 143 -17.77 -21.65 9.95
CA ASN A 143 -18.93 -22.21 9.30
C ASN A 143 -20.16 -21.26 9.29
N GLN A 144 -20.03 -20.07 9.87
CA GLN A 144 -21.09 -19.06 9.90
C GLN A 144 -20.86 -17.97 8.87
N PRO A 145 -21.93 -17.30 8.39
CA PRO A 145 -21.78 -16.16 7.47
C PRO A 145 -20.93 -15.03 8.07
N CYS A 146 -20.05 -14.44 7.26
CA CYS A 146 -19.12 -13.41 7.71
C CYS A 146 -19.79 -12.15 8.29
N LYS A 147 -21.05 -11.89 7.93
CA LYS A 147 -21.86 -10.80 8.55
C LYS A 147 -22.07 -10.96 10.06
N THR A 148 -21.90 -12.17 10.61
CA THR A 148 -22.02 -12.45 12.04
C THR A 148 -20.69 -12.27 12.79
N TYR A 149 -19.60 -12.01 12.08
CA TYR A 149 -18.29 -11.90 12.68
C TYR A 149 -18.10 -10.57 13.42
N SER A 150 -17.31 -10.61 14.49
CA SER A 150 -16.72 -9.39 15.00
C SER A 150 -15.70 -8.84 14.01
N SER A 151 -15.39 -7.54 14.10
CA SER A 151 -14.35 -6.92 13.25
C SER A 151 -13.00 -7.63 13.39
N GLY A 152 -12.65 -8.09 14.60
CA GLY A 152 -11.44 -8.86 14.84
C GLY A 152 -11.43 -10.22 14.14
N MET A 153 -12.53 -10.97 14.20
CA MET A 153 -12.65 -12.27 13.52
C MET A 153 -12.54 -12.11 11.99
N PHE A 154 -13.22 -11.09 11.46
CA PHE A 154 -13.16 -10.79 10.03
C PHE A 154 -11.73 -10.49 9.56
N VAL A 155 -11.03 -9.61 10.28
CA VAL A 155 -9.64 -9.25 9.99
C VAL A 155 -8.71 -10.44 10.11
N ARG A 156 -8.87 -11.29 11.14
CA ARG A 156 -8.08 -12.51 11.34
C ARG A 156 -8.23 -13.47 10.19
N LEU A 157 -9.47 -13.74 9.72
CA LEU A 157 -9.70 -14.63 8.59
C LEU A 157 -9.14 -14.05 7.30
N ALA A 158 -9.42 -12.78 7.00
CA ALA A 158 -8.93 -12.12 5.79
C ALA A 158 -7.39 -12.12 5.72
N PHE A 159 -6.74 -11.85 6.85
CA PHE A 159 -5.29 -11.90 6.95
C PHE A 159 -4.75 -13.35 6.79
N ALA A 160 -5.42 -14.31 7.44
CA ALA A 160 -5.04 -15.72 7.36
C ALA A 160 -5.07 -16.23 5.92
N VAL A 161 -6.10 -15.88 5.15
CA VAL A 161 -6.18 -16.23 3.72
C VAL A 161 -5.01 -15.60 2.97
N ALA A 162 -4.85 -14.28 3.07
CA ALA A 162 -3.87 -13.56 2.28
C ALA A 162 -2.43 -14.02 2.51
N ILE A 163 -2.10 -14.47 3.75
CA ILE A 163 -0.73 -14.83 4.10
C ILE A 163 -0.46 -16.35 3.99
N ASN A 164 -1.45 -17.23 4.18
CA ASN A 164 -1.24 -18.67 4.15
C ASN A 164 -1.55 -19.33 2.80
N ILE A 165 -2.07 -18.57 1.84
CA ILE A 165 -2.29 -19.08 0.47
C ILE A 165 -0.98 -19.28 -0.31
N ASP A 166 0.13 -18.87 0.26
CA ASP A 166 1.50 -19.04 -0.25
C ASP A 166 1.75 -18.34 -1.60
N PRO A 167 1.51 -17.03 -1.71
CA PRO A 167 1.76 -16.28 -2.93
C PRO A 167 3.26 -16.17 -3.24
N GLU A 168 3.63 -15.92 -4.51
CA GLU A 168 5.01 -15.59 -4.89
C GLU A 168 5.41 -14.17 -4.49
N ILE A 169 4.42 -13.26 -4.46
CA ILE A 169 4.60 -11.84 -4.17
C ILE A 169 3.61 -11.44 -3.07
N LEU A 170 4.11 -10.91 -1.96
CA LEU A 170 3.31 -10.40 -0.86
C LEU A 170 3.41 -8.88 -0.81
N ILE A 171 2.27 -8.20 -0.77
CA ILE A 171 2.21 -6.75 -0.54
C ILE A 171 1.63 -6.48 0.85
N VAL A 172 2.41 -5.82 1.69
CA VAL A 172 2.06 -5.48 3.07
C VAL A 172 1.98 -3.96 3.23
N ASP A 173 0.80 -3.45 3.57
CA ASP A 173 0.56 -2.02 3.81
C ASP A 173 0.00 -1.85 5.22
N GLU A 174 0.83 -1.41 6.18
CA GLU A 174 0.45 -1.13 7.59
C GLU A 174 -0.37 -2.24 8.29
N ALA A 175 -0.75 -3.29 7.54
CA ALA A 175 -1.66 -4.34 7.96
C ALA A 175 -1.09 -5.27 9.05
N LEU A 176 0.23 -5.25 9.31
CA LEU A 176 0.83 -6.05 10.38
C LEU A 176 0.45 -5.56 11.79
N SER A 177 -0.14 -4.38 11.89
CA SER A 177 -0.59 -3.79 13.16
C SER A 177 -2.05 -4.09 13.51
N VAL A 178 -2.72 -5.00 12.79
CA VAL A 178 -4.12 -5.36 13.02
C VAL A 178 -4.28 -6.50 14.02
N GLY A 179 -5.41 -6.53 14.72
CA GLY A 179 -5.73 -7.54 15.72
C GLY A 179 -5.09 -7.27 17.08
N ASP A 180 -5.12 -8.28 17.93
CA ASP A 180 -4.46 -8.23 19.23
C ASP A 180 -2.97 -8.53 19.15
N VAL A 181 -2.24 -8.32 20.25
CA VAL A 181 -0.77 -8.49 20.34
C VAL A 181 -0.34 -9.91 19.95
N PHE A 182 -1.13 -10.94 20.29
CA PHE A 182 -0.82 -12.32 19.94
C PHE A 182 -0.93 -12.55 18.43
N PHE A 183 -2.00 -12.04 17.83
CA PHE A 183 -2.20 -12.14 16.39
C PHE A 183 -1.12 -11.37 15.63
N GLN A 184 -0.78 -10.15 16.06
CA GLN A 184 0.33 -9.39 15.49
C GLN A 184 1.65 -10.18 15.55
N SER A 185 1.94 -10.83 16.67
CA SER A 185 3.16 -11.67 16.79
C SER A 185 3.16 -12.83 15.78
N LYS A 186 2.01 -13.50 15.57
CA LYS A 186 1.87 -14.54 14.53
C LYS A 186 2.12 -13.94 13.12
N CYS A 187 1.59 -12.73 12.85
CA CYS A 187 1.79 -12.06 11.57
C CYS A 187 3.26 -11.73 11.29
N TYR A 188 3.97 -11.17 12.26
CA TYR A 188 5.41 -10.88 12.11
C TYR A 188 6.24 -12.14 11.93
N LYS A 189 5.93 -13.20 12.68
CA LYS A 189 6.63 -14.50 12.52
C LYS A 189 6.44 -15.04 11.10
N LYS A 190 5.20 -15.02 10.57
CA LYS A 190 4.93 -15.49 9.22
C LYS A 190 5.61 -14.64 8.16
N PHE A 191 5.71 -13.33 8.39
CA PHE A 191 6.47 -12.43 7.54
C PHE A 191 7.96 -12.78 7.50
N GLU A 192 8.57 -13.09 8.65
CA GLU A 192 9.97 -13.55 8.75
C GLU A 192 10.17 -14.88 8.02
N GLU A 193 9.23 -15.84 8.17
CA GLU A 193 9.25 -17.12 7.43
C GLU A 193 9.21 -16.88 5.90
N PHE A 194 8.41 -15.96 5.41
CA PHE A 194 8.36 -15.62 3.99
C PHE A 194 9.68 -15.03 3.48
N LYS A 195 10.28 -14.15 4.26
CA LYS A 195 11.59 -13.59 3.94
C LYS A 195 12.67 -14.68 3.88
N GLU A 196 12.70 -15.60 4.84
CA GLU A 196 13.62 -16.75 4.87
C GLU A 196 13.42 -17.70 3.68
N GLN A 197 12.18 -17.87 3.24
CA GLN A 197 11.83 -18.66 2.04
C GLN A 197 12.18 -17.96 0.73
N GLY A 198 12.67 -16.72 0.76
CA GLY A 198 13.01 -15.95 -0.42
C GLY A 198 11.80 -15.49 -1.23
N LYS A 199 10.64 -15.28 -0.60
CA LYS A 199 9.47 -14.69 -1.25
C LYS A 199 9.71 -13.21 -1.56
N THR A 200 9.12 -12.72 -2.62
CA THR A 200 9.18 -11.29 -2.98
C THR A 200 8.19 -10.51 -2.14
N ILE A 201 8.63 -9.41 -1.52
CA ILE A 201 7.78 -8.64 -0.61
C ILE A 201 7.87 -7.16 -0.93
N ILE A 202 6.71 -6.50 -1.08
CA ILE A 202 6.60 -5.04 -1.02
C ILE A 202 6.06 -4.67 0.35
N PHE A 203 6.84 -3.91 1.10
CA PHE A 203 6.52 -3.51 2.47
C PHE A 203 6.33 -2.01 2.57
N VAL A 204 5.12 -1.57 2.95
CA VAL A 204 4.80 -0.17 3.19
C VAL A 204 4.47 0.00 4.66
N SER A 205 5.16 0.89 5.34
CA SER A 205 4.93 1.16 6.75
C SER A 205 5.35 2.58 7.12
N HIS A 206 4.64 3.16 8.07
CA HIS A 206 5.07 4.38 8.73
C HIS A 206 6.10 4.11 9.85
N ASP A 207 6.23 2.86 10.29
CA ASP A 207 7.28 2.47 11.22
C ASP A 207 8.63 2.27 10.50
N LEU A 208 9.48 3.26 10.63
CA LEU A 208 10.82 3.27 10.03
C LEU A 208 11.74 2.20 10.62
N SER A 209 11.45 1.71 11.83
CA SER A 209 12.20 0.63 12.48
C SER A 209 11.95 -0.69 11.75
N SER A 210 10.69 -0.99 11.43
CA SER A 210 10.32 -2.15 10.64
C SER A 210 10.88 -2.07 9.22
N ILE A 211 10.83 -0.91 8.56
CA ILE A 211 11.49 -0.68 7.26
C ILE A 211 12.99 -1.00 7.35
N SER A 212 13.68 -0.49 8.38
CA SER A 212 15.12 -0.71 8.55
C SER A 212 15.48 -2.18 8.85
N LYS A 213 14.58 -2.90 9.53
CA LYS A 213 14.79 -4.31 9.94
C LYS A 213 14.53 -5.28 8.78
N TYR A 214 13.47 -5.04 8.02
CA TYR A 214 12.97 -6.05 7.10
C TYR A 214 13.30 -5.81 5.64
N CYS A 215 13.51 -4.56 5.21
CA CYS A 215 13.72 -4.25 3.80
C CYS A 215 15.19 -4.36 3.40
N ASP A 216 15.43 -4.90 2.21
CA ASP A 216 16.76 -4.96 1.59
C ASP A 216 17.07 -3.63 0.87
N ARG A 217 16.05 -2.99 0.31
CA ARG A 217 16.10 -1.71 -0.40
C ARG A 217 14.81 -0.93 -0.17
N VAL A 218 14.87 0.38 -0.33
CA VAL A 218 13.72 1.28 -0.14
C VAL A 218 13.60 2.26 -1.29
N VAL A 219 12.36 2.45 -1.76
CA VAL A 219 11.96 3.52 -2.68
C VAL A 219 11.32 4.63 -1.87
N LEU A 220 11.83 5.85 -2.02
CA LEU A 220 11.28 7.06 -1.41
C LEU A 220 10.42 7.82 -2.42
N LEU A 221 9.13 7.93 -2.11
CA LEU A 221 8.18 8.74 -2.88
C LEU A 221 7.92 10.09 -2.19
N ASN A 222 7.80 11.14 -2.97
CA ASN A 222 7.38 12.45 -2.47
C ASN A 222 6.56 13.19 -3.53
N LYS A 223 5.36 13.63 -3.18
CA LYS A 223 4.44 14.39 -4.05
C LYS A 223 4.23 13.76 -5.44
N GLY A 224 4.17 12.44 -5.50
CA GLY A 224 3.95 11.69 -6.73
C GLY A 224 5.21 11.31 -7.51
N ASP A 225 6.38 11.81 -7.13
CA ASP A 225 7.66 11.51 -7.79
C ASP A 225 8.47 10.48 -6.98
N LYS A 226 9.27 9.64 -7.68
CA LYS A 226 10.32 8.86 -7.04
C LYS A 226 11.53 9.76 -6.80
N MET A 227 11.77 10.13 -5.54
CA MET A 227 12.91 10.96 -5.17
C MET A 227 14.24 10.21 -5.23
N ALA A 228 14.26 9.01 -4.68
CA ALA A 228 15.45 8.18 -4.57
C ALA A 228 15.08 6.72 -4.30
N GLU A 229 16.05 5.84 -4.50
CA GLU A 229 16.02 4.46 -4.04
C GLU A 229 17.42 4.04 -3.57
N GLY A 230 17.47 3.16 -2.57
CA GLY A 230 18.75 2.73 -2.01
C GLY A 230 18.61 1.99 -0.69
N ALA A 231 19.71 1.92 0.06
CA ALA A 231 19.75 1.22 1.35
C ALA A 231 18.77 1.86 2.36
N PRO A 232 18.09 1.04 3.21
CA PRO A 232 17.07 1.54 4.13
C PRO A 232 17.53 2.70 5.01
N LYS A 233 18.73 2.62 5.59
CA LYS A 233 19.27 3.69 6.46
C LYS A 233 19.42 5.03 5.74
N GLU A 234 19.88 5.02 4.49
CA GLU A 234 20.07 6.22 3.68
C GLU A 234 18.72 6.85 3.33
N MET A 235 17.76 6.02 2.86
CA MET A 235 16.43 6.46 2.46
C MET A 235 15.64 7.00 3.65
N ILE A 236 15.75 6.39 4.82
CA ILE A 236 15.15 6.88 6.07
C ILE A 236 15.78 8.22 6.47
N GLY A 237 17.09 8.38 6.32
CA GLY A 237 17.78 9.65 6.58
C GLY A 237 17.26 10.76 5.64
N LEU A 238 17.11 10.45 4.36
CA LEU A 238 16.58 11.39 3.37
C LEU A 238 15.11 11.74 3.66
N TYR A 239 14.28 10.75 3.98
CA TYR A 239 12.88 10.94 4.35
C TYR A 239 12.71 11.88 5.54
N LYS A 240 13.53 11.71 6.61
CA LYS A 240 13.52 12.62 7.78
C LYS A 240 13.84 14.06 7.39
N ARG A 241 14.78 14.28 6.47
CA ARG A 241 15.10 15.63 5.95
C ARG A 241 13.94 16.25 5.19
N VAL A 242 13.24 15.43 4.36
CA VAL A 242 12.04 15.89 3.64
C VAL A 242 10.95 16.34 4.61
N LEU A 243 10.71 15.58 5.70
CA LEU A 243 9.75 15.95 6.73
C LEU A 243 10.12 17.27 7.43
N LEU A 244 11.37 17.45 7.81
CA LEU A 244 11.84 18.68 8.46
C LEU A 244 11.66 19.90 7.55
N ASN A 245 12.02 19.80 6.26
CA ASN A 245 11.85 20.88 5.30
C ASN A 245 10.38 21.25 5.06
N GLN A 246 9.46 20.27 5.14
CA GLN A 246 8.02 20.53 5.04
C GLN A 246 7.48 21.26 6.29
N THR A 247 8.03 20.96 7.47
CA THR A 247 7.61 21.59 8.73
C THR A 247 8.07 23.05 8.79
N THR A 248 9.29 23.35 8.36
CA THR A 248 9.81 24.73 8.28
C THR A 248 9.06 25.58 7.26
N SER A 249 8.77 25.05 6.07
CA SER A 249 7.98 25.76 5.04
C SER A 249 6.52 25.99 5.44
N GLY A 250 5.97 25.22 6.38
CA GLY A 250 4.62 25.38 6.92
C GLY A 250 4.51 26.40 8.06
N GLN A 251 5.60 26.71 8.74
CA GLN A 251 5.63 27.69 9.84
C GLN A 251 5.77 29.13 9.31
N ASP A 252 6.51 29.34 8.25
CA ASP A 252 6.67 30.67 7.62
C ASP A 252 5.36 31.17 6.98
N GLY A 253 4.41 30.29 6.67
CA GLY A 253 3.09 30.69 6.14
C GLY A 253 2.04 31.07 7.19
N LYS A 254 2.29 30.85 8.49
CA LYS A 254 1.32 31.15 9.58
C LYS A 254 1.70 32.39 10.43
N ILE A 255 2.84 33.01 10.22
CA ILE A 255 3.30 34.17 11.00
C ILE A 255 2.87 35.51 10.40
N LEU A 256 2.18 35.53 9.25
CA LEU A 256 1.77 36.79 8.57
C LEU A 256 0.25 37.05 8.51
N GLN A 257 -0.54 36.60 9.50
CA GLN A 257 -1.93 37.12 9.69
C GLN A 257 -2.27 37.27 11.17
N GLY A 258 -1.66 38.25 11.78
CA GLY A 258 -2.01 38.74 13.11
C GLY A 258 -1.60 40.18 13.25
N ALA A 259 -2.56 41.06 13.09
CA ALA A 259 -2.69 42.46 13.53
C ALA A 259 -1.42 43.34 13.60
N ASP A 260 -1.59 44.43 12.88
CA ASP A 260 -1.01 45.74 13.13
C ASP A 260 0.34 46.09 12.46
N GLY A 261 0.22 47.11 11.61
CA GLY A 261 1.29 47.65 10.79
C GLY A 261 2.30 48.41 11.59
N THR A 262 3.37 47.76 12.00
CA THR A 262 4.64 48.42 12.27
C THR A 262 5.79 47.49 11.96
N LYS A 263 6.55 47.85 10.92
CA LYS A 263 7.85 47.25 10.59
C LYS A 263 8.80 47.44 11.77
N LYS A 264 9.32 46.33 12.29
CA LYS A 264 10.61 46.37 13.01
C LYS A 264 11.55 45.37 12.35
N GLU A 265 12.50 45.92 11.61
CA GLU A 265 13.74 45.26 11.25
C GLU A 265 14.47 44.82 12.53
N ALA A 266 14.77 43.56 12.64
CA ALA A 266 15.70 43.05 13.65
C ALA A 266 16.93 42.50 12.95
N LEU A 267 17.98 43.28 13.04
CA LEU A 267 19.37 42.94 12.77
C LEU A 267 19.82 41.69 13.53
N TRP A 268 20.39 40.75 12.81
CA TRP A 268 21.34 39.80 13.35
C TRP A 268 22.69 40.04 12.70
N LYS A 269 23.56 40.73 13.44
CA LYS A 269 25.00 40.68 13.31
C LYS A 269 25.56 40.41 14.72
N SER A 270 26.18 39.29 14.87
CA SER A 270 27.43 38.94 15.55
C SER A 270 27.46 37.41 15.77
#